data_1f25614ab07e4937ee02e5e39300f5ca
#
_entry.id   1f25614ab07e4937ee02e5e39300f5ca
#
_cell.length_a   1.000
_cell.length_b   1.000
_cell.length_c   1.000
_cell.angle_alpha   90.00
_cell.angle_beta   90.00
_cell.angle_gamma   90.00
#
_symmetry.space_group_name_H-M   'P 1'
#
loop_
_entity.id
_entity.type
_entity.pdbx_description
1 polymer ?
#
loop_
_entity_poly.entity_id
_entity_poly.type
_entity_poly.pdbx_seq_one_letter_code
_entity_poly.pdbx_strand_id
1 'polypeptide(L)'
;KDTGSEVFAMGYPMADVMGSEVKFTDGKISSKSGIGGDVRVYQISVPIQPGNSGGPLFDMGGNVVGITSSGLNRDYFKSENVNYAIKASYLKNLMEACPEEIILEERVETQVSSATLTDRIKQYEGYVVLILTK
;
A
#
# COMPACT_ATOMS: atom_id res chain seq x y z
N LYS A 1 10.98 -5.22 -3.70
CA LYS A 1 11.06 -5.92 -2.41
C LYS A 1 10.96 -7.42 -2.61
N ASP A 2 11.54 -8.19 -1.70
CA ASP A 2 11.56 -9.64 -1.76
C ASP A 2 10.43 -10.28 -0.96
N THR A 3 10.12 -11.53 -1.29
CA THR A 3 9.19 -12.34 -0.51
C THR A 3 9.67 -12.43 0.95
N GLY A 4 8.75 -12.28 1.89
CA GLY A 4 9.04 -12.21 3.32
C GLY A 4 9.30 -10.80 3.85
N SER A 5 9.48 -9.78 2.98
CA SER A 5 9.63 -8.39 3.42
C SER A 5 8.39 -7.92 4.16
N GLU A 6 8.60 -7.28 5.30
CA GLU A 6 7.52 -6.65 6.07
C GLU A 6 7.03 -5.39 5.38
N VAL A 7 5.71 -5.24 5.33
CA VAL A 7 5.02 -4.13 4.70
C VAL A 7 3.78 -3.75 5.51
N PHE A 8 3.33 -2.51 5.36
CA PHE A 8 2.10 -2.06 5.98
C PHE A 8 1.30 -1.15 5.05
N ALA A 9 0.01 -1.09 5.28
CA ALA A 9 -0.92 -0.19 4.62
C ALA A 9 -1.59 0.73 5.65
N MET A 10 -1.92 1.93 5.23
CA MET A 10 -2.69 2.89 6.00
C MET A 10 -3.86 3.39 5.16
N GLY A 11 -5.02 3.57 5.77
CA GLY A 11 -6.21 4.01 5.06
C GLY A 11 -7.38 4.26 6.00
N TYR A 12 -8.55 4.45 5.42
CA TYR A 12 -9.80 4.72 6.15
C TYR A 12 -10.82 3.62 5.82
N PRO A 13 -10.57 2.37 6.25
CA PRO A 13 -11.48 1.28 5.92
C PRO A 13 -12.84 1.52 6.57
N MET A 14 -13.89 1.40 5.76
CA MET A 14 -15.28 1.52 6.23
C MET A 14 -15.49 2.75 7.12
N ALA A 15 -15.07 3.93 6.66
CA ALA A 15 -15.09 5.17 7.45
C ALA A 15 -16.46 5.47 8.08
N ASP A 16 -17.56 5.09 7.41
CA ASP A 16 -18.93 5.25 7.91
C ASP A 16 -19.24 4.38 9.14
N VAL A 17 -18.49 3.30 9.32
CA VAL A 17 -18.71 2.32 10.41
C VAL A 17 -17.58 2.39 11.45
N MET A 18 -16.33 2.49 11.00
CA MET A 18 -15.14 2.40 11.84
C MET A 18 -14.57 3.77 12.25
N GLY A 19 -15.20 4.84 11.82
CA GLY A 19 -14.80 6.22 12.11
C GLY A 19 -13.76 6.76 11.12
N SER A 20 -13.54 8.08 11.18
CA SER A 20 -12.68 8.83 10.28
C SER A 20 -11.19 8.84 10.67
N GLU A 21 -10.78 8.04 11.62
CA GLU A 21 -9.36 7.89 11.97
C GLU A 21 -8.66 6.94 11.00
N VAL A 22 -7.43 7.26 10.64
CA VAL A 22 -6.59 6.39 9.82
C VAL A 22 -6.37 5.05 10.54
N LYS A 23 -6.53 3.95 9.81
CA LYS A 23 -6.27 2.60 10.32
C LYS A 23 -4.97 2.06 9.71
N PHE A 24 -4.25 1.34 10.52
CA PHE A 24 -3.01 0.67 10.17
C PHE A 24 -3.25 -0.84 10.07
N THR A 25 -2.73 -1.44 9.01
CA THR A 25 -2.69 -2.90 8.84
C THR A 25 -1.32 -3.32 8.32
N ASP A 26 -0.76 -4.38 8.84
CA ASP A 26 0.56 -4.87 8.48
C ASP A 26 0.54 -6.33 8.02
N GLY A 27 1.64 -6.74 7.43
CA GLY A 27 1.83 -8.09 6.93
C GLY A 27 3.15 -8.21 6.17
N LYS A 28 3.18 -9.13 5.22
CA LYS A 28 4.38 -9.44 4.42
C LYS A 28 4.06 -9.55 2.94
N ILE A 29 5.09 -9.38 2.13
CA ILE A 29 5.05 -9.81 0.74
C ILE A 29 5.10 -11.34 0.72
N SER A 30 4.01 -11.96 0.28
CA SER A 30 3.87 -13.41 0.18
C SER A 30 4.45 -13.96 -1.13
N SER A 31 4.34 -13.17 -2.22
CA SER A 31 4.92 -13.50 -3.52
C SER A 31 5.24 -12.24 -4.32
N LYS A 32 6.24 -12.35 -5.20
CA LYS A 32 6.62 -11.28 -6.17
C LYS A 32 5.78 -11.29 -7.43
N SER A 33 4.80 -12.20 -7.53
CA SER A 33 3.83 -12.28 -8.62
C SER A 33 2.44 -12.59 -8.07
N GLY A 34 1.43 -12.16 -8.81
CA GLY A 34 0.04 -12.39 -8.50
C GLY A 34 -0.57 -13.59 -9.21
N ILE A 35 -1.89 -13.59 -9.35
CA ILE A 35 -2.67 -14.63 -10.03
C ILE A 35 -2.12 -14.86 -11.43
N GLY A 36 -1.98 -16.12 -11.81
CA GLY A 36 -1.48 -16.50 -13.14
C GLY A 36 -0.02 -16.08 -13.42
N GLY A 37 0.74 -15.75 -12.39
CA GLY A 37 2.13 -15.29 -12.54
C GLY A 37 2.25 -13.80 -12.91
N ASP A 38 1.22 -13.00 -12.69
CA ASP A 38 1.25 -11.56 -12.99
C ASP A 38 2.37 -10.85 -12.23
N VAL A 39 3.41 -10.48 -12.96
CA VAL A 39 4.61 -9.82 -12.42
C VAL A 39 4.39 -8.37 -11.99
N ARG A 40 3.27 -7.76 -12.36
CA ARG A 40 2.93 -6.37 -12.06
C ARG A 40 2.52 -6.17 -10.61
N VAL A 41 2.15 -7.24 -9.92
CA VAL A 41 1.61 -7.17 -8.56
C VAL A 41 2.43 -8.00 -7.59
N TYR A 42 2.40 -7.58 -6.34
CA TYR A 42 2.76 -8.41 -5.19
C TYR A 42 1.52 -9.14 -4.68
N GLN A 43 1.67 -10.40 -4.29
CA GLN A 43 0.75 -11.03 -3.35
C GLN A 43 1.19 -10.65 -1.94
N ILE A 44 0.26 -10.23 -1.10
CA ILE A 44 0.52 -9.74 0.26
C ILE A 44 -0.42 -10.39 1.27
N SER A 45 0.03 -10.49 2.51
CA SER A 45 -0.81 -10.93 3.64
C SER A 45 -1.44 -9.76 4.41
N VAL A 46 -1.17 -8.53 4.02
CA VAL A 46 -1.79 -7.34 4.61
C VAL A 46 -3.30 -7.39 4.38
N PRO A 47 -4.13 -7.30 5.43
CA PRO A 47 -5.58 -7.25 5.27
C PRO A 47 -6.01 -6.00 4.49
N ILE A 48 -6.70 -6.20 3.38
CA ILE A 48 -7.23 -5.10 2.55
C ILE A 48 -8.76 -5.15 2.58
N GLN A 49 -9.34 -4.05 2.96
CA GLN A 49 -10.79 -3.84 3.06
C GLN A 49 -11.20 -2.60 2.24
N PRO A 50 -12.48 -2.43 1.92
CA PRO A 50 -12.97 -1.19 1.33
C PRO A 50 -12.52 0.03 2.16
N GLY A 51 -11.85 0.99 1.50
CA GLY A 51 -11.24 2.16 2.14
C GLY A 51 -9.72 2.08 2.32
N ASN A 52 -9.11 0.89 2.23
CA ASN A 52 -7.66 0.73 2.10
C ASN A 52 -7.24 0.53 0.63
N SER A 53 -8.15 0.04 -0.21
CA SER A 53 -7.89 -0.18 -1.64
C SER A 53 -7.61 1.15 -2.34
N GLY A 54 -6.57 1.17 -3.19
CA GLY A 54 -6.07 2.39 -3.82
C GLY A 54 -5.09 3.17 -2.94
N GLY A 55 -4.91 2.78 -1.68
CA GLY A 55 -3.96 3.38 -0.75
C GLY A 55 -2.53 2.85 -0.91
N PRO A 56 -1.57 3.55 -0.32
CA PRO A 56 -0.17 3.16 -0.39
C PRO A 56 0.14 1.92 0.44
N LEU A 57 0.99 1.05 -0.11
CA LEU A 57 1.67 0.00 0.62
C LEU A 57 3.10 0.47 0.90
N PHE A 58 3.48 0.52 2.16
CA PHE A 58 4.79 0.96 2.61
C PHE A 58 5.68 -0.22 3.00
N ASP A 59 6.99 -0.06 2.81
CA ASP A 59 7.97 -0.88 3.52
C ASP A 59 8.25 -0.32 4.92
N MET A 60 9.01 -1.06 5.72
CA MET A 60 9.35 -0.62 7.09
C MET A 60 10.26 0.61 7.13
N GLY A 61 10.84 1.04 6.02
CA GLY A 61 11.55 2.31 5.84
C GLY A 61 10.64 3.48 5.48
N GLY A 62 9.33 3.24 5.27
CA GLY A 62 8.34 4.23 4.85
C GLY A 62 8.37 4.58 3.38
N ASN A 63 9.00 3.75 2.56
CA ASN A 63 8.95 3.93 1.11
C ASN A 63 7.68 3.28 0.57
N VAL A 64 7.01 3.95 -0.37
CA VAL A 64 5.88 3.38 -1.10
C VAL A 64 6.40 2.29 -2.04
N VAL A 65 6.01 1.05 -1.80
CA VAL A 65 6.41 -0.11 -2.59
C VAL A 65 5.31 -0.63 -3.50
N GLY A 66 4.08 -0.20 -3.28
CA GLY A 66 2.93 -0.56 -4.09
C GLY A 66 1.67 0.22 -3.76
N ILE A 67 0.62 -0.07 -4.51
CA ILE A 67 -0.74 0.43 -4.29
C ILE A 67 -1.65 -0.77 -4.02
N THR A 68 -2.34 -0.76 -2.90
CA THR A 68 -3.21 -1.86 -2.48
C THR A 68 -4.43 -1.98 -3.39
N SER A 69 -4.86 -3.20 -3.67
CA SER A 69 -6.01 -3.48 -4.52
C SER A 69 -6.84 -4.64 -3.98
N SER A 70 -8.10 -4.38 -3.68
CA SER A 70 -9.09 -5.41 -3.32
C SER A 70 -9.79 -6.01 -4.56
N GLY A 71 -9.66 -5.36 -5.72
CA GLY A 71 -10.36 -5.76 -6.94
C GLY A 71 -9.83 -7.03 -7.60
N LEU A 72 -8.58 -7.37 -7.35
CA LEU A 72 -7.93 -8.55 -7.92
C LEU A 72 -8.36 -9.87 -7.26
N ASN A 73 -9.13 -9.78 -6.18
CA ASN A 73 -9.53 -10.94 -5.37
C ASN A 73 -10.99 -11.38 -5.63
N ARG A 74 -11.71 -10.76 -6.57
CA ARG A 74 -13.18 -10.87 -6.65
C ARG A 74 -13.73 -12.18 -7.18
N ASP A 75 -12.98 -12.93 -8.01
CA ASP A 75 -13.63 -13.98 -8.78
C ASP A 75 -13.09 -15.41 -8.62
N TYR A 76 -11.95 -15.62 -7.96
CA TYR A 76 -11.33 -16.96 -7.95
C TYR A 76 -11.02 -17.57 -6.60
N PHE A 77 -10.79 -16.80 -5.54
CA PHE A 77 -10.48 -17.36 -4.22
C PHE A 77 -11.03 -16.50 -3.09
N LYS A 78 -12.04 -16.99 -2.40
CA LYS A 78 -12.44 -16.51 -1.06
C LYS A 78 -11.44 -16.96 0.01
N SER A 79 -10.13 -16.78 -0.22
CA SER A 79 -9.15 -17.08 0.80
C SER A 79 -8.94 -15.84 1.66
N GLU A 80 -9.12 -15.96 2.93
CA GLU A 80 -9.17 -14.86 3.90
C GLU A 80 -7.88 -14.03 4.02
N ASN A 81 -6.76 -14.49 3.44
CA ASN A 81 -5.45 -13.85 3.62
C ASN A 81 -4.65 -13.66 2.33
N VAL A 82 -5.31 -13.62 1.17
CA VAL A 82 -4.64 -13.36 -0.10
C VAL A 82 -5.11 -12.04 -0.65
N ASN A 83 -4.24 -11.04 -0.56
CA ASN A 83 -4.47 -9.70 -1.10
C ASN A 83 -3.35 -9.34 -2.07
N TYR A 84 -3.55 -8.28 -2.84
CA TYR A 84 -2.62 -7.86 -3.88
C TYR A 84 -2.30 -6.38 -3.78
N ALA A 85 -1.11 -6.03 -4.24
CA ALA A 85 -0.71 -4.64 -4.43
C ALA A 85 0.02 -4.48 -5.76
N ILE A 86 -0.38 -3.47 -6.54
CA ILE A 86 0.31 -3.10 -7.77
C ILE A 86 1.67 -2.52 -7.39
N LYS A 87 2.75 -3.00 -7.99
CA LYS A 87 4.11 -2.54 -7.68
C LYS A 87 4.30 -1.06 -8.03
N ALA A 88 4.98 -0.33 -7.16
CA ALA A 88 5.23 1.11 -7.34
C ALA A 88 5.98 1.44 -8.64
N SER A 89 6.78 0.51 -9.19
CA SER A 89 7.45 0.70 -10.48
C SER A 89 6.47 0.93 -11.63
N TYR A 90 5.29 0.31 -11.61
CA TYR A 90 4.25 0.54 -12.63
C TYR A 90 3.53 1.87 -12.42
N LEU A 91 3.37 2.31 -11.18
CA LEU A 91 2.86 3.65 -10.88
C LEU A 91 3.80 4.73 -11.44
N LYS A 92 5.10 4.56 -11.27
CA LYS A 92 6.10 5.48 -11.81
C LYS A 92 5.98 5.62 -13.33
N ASN A 93 5.88 4.51 -14.05
CA ASN A 93 5.68 4.52 -15.50
C ASN A 93 4.39 5.25 -15.90
N LEU A 94 3.31 5.08 -15.14
CA LEU A 94 2.05 5.79 -15.39
C LEU A 94 2.18 7.29 -15.17
N MET A 95 2.91 7.71 -14.13
CA MET A 95 3.16 9.12 -13.84
C MET A 95 4.02 9.79 -14.92
N GLU A 96 5.03 9.08 -15.43
CA GLU A 96 5.88 9.56 -16.54
C GLU A 96 5.10 9.73 -17.86
N ALA A 97 4.01 8.94 -18.03
CA ALA A 97 3.11 9.06 -19.18
C ALA A 97 2.05 10.16 -19.01
N CYS A 98 1.95 10.80 -17.84
CA CYS A 98 1.00 11.86 -17.58
C CYS A 98 1.40 13.12 -18.33
N PRO A 99 0.48 13.84 -19.01
CA PRO A 99 0.79 15.08 -19.73
C PRO A 99 1.16 16.24 -18.78
N GLU A 100 0.78 16.16 -17.53
CA GLU A 100 1.20 17.10 -16.48
C GLU A 100 2.45 16.59 -15.80
N GLU A 101 3.45 17.47 -15.65
CA GLU A 101 4.67 17.11 -14.95
C GLU A 101 4.39 16.85 -13.47
N ILE A 102 4.51 15.59 -13.07
CA ILE A 102 4.38 15.19 -11.66
C ILE A 102 5.80 15.13 -11.08
N ILE A 103 6.15 16.15 -10.31
CA ILE A 103 7.45 16.21 -9.63
C ILE A 103 7.38 15.24 -8.43
N LEU A 104 8.17 14.17 -8.49
CA LEU A 104 8.43 13.31 -7.35
C LEU A 104 9.65 13.87 -6.62
N GLU A 105 9.45 14.32 -5.39
CA GLU A 105 10.59 14.62 -4.51
C GLU A 105 11.31 13.31 -4.19
N GLU A 106 12.57 13.22 -4.62
CA GLU A 106 13.44 12.13 -4.17
C GLU A 106 13.67 12.29 -2.67
N ARG A 107 13.17 11.33 -1.91
CA ARG A 107 13.39 11.31 -0.48
C ARG A 107 14.85 10.99 -0.21
N VAL A 108 15.57 11.95 0.36
CA VAL A 108 16.85 11.67 1.00
C VAL A 108 16.56 10.66 2.12
N GLU A 109 17.17 9.49 2.07
CA GLU A 109 17.12 8.51 3.16
C GLU A 109 17.61 9.18 4.45
N THR A 110 16.69 9.72 5.20
CA THR A 110 16.97 10.03 6.60
C THR A 110 17.04 8.69 7.30
N GLN A 111 18.27 8.30 7.67
CA GLN A 111 18.51 7.13 8.50
C GLN A 111 17.80 7.33 9.86
N VAL A 112 16.54 6.94 9.93
CA VAL A 112 15.85 6.77 11.20
C VAL A 112 15.97 5.30 11.59
N SER A 113 17.19 4.91 11.92
CA SER A 113 17.51 3.52 12.26
C SER A 113 17.00 3.08 13.64
N SER A 114 16.40 3.98 14.42
CA SER A 114 15.94 3.69 15.79
C SER A 114 14.44 3.96 16.06
N ALA A 115 13.67 4.41 15.05
CA ALA A 115 12.25 4.69 15.26
C ALA A 115 11.43 3.39 15.40
N THR A 116 10.60 3.34 16.43
CA THR A 116 9.63 2.24 16.61
C THR A 116 8.60 2.27 15.51
N LEU A 117 7.85 1.16 15.32
CA LEU A 117 6.74 1.11 14.38
C LEU A 117 5.70 2.21 14.68
N THR A 118 5.43 2.46 15.98
CA THR A 118 4.52 3.52 16.44
C THR A 118 4.98 4.91 15.99
N ASP A 119 6.28 5.22 16.09
CA ASP A 119 6.82 6.51 15.65
C ASP A 119 6.69 6.68 14.15
N ARG A 120 6.88 5.61 13.39
CA ARG A 120 6.72 5.60 11.94
C ARG A 120 5.27 5.81 11.52
N ILE A 121 4.32 5.16 12.19
CA ILE A 121 2.89 5.38 11.94
C ILE A 121 2.54 6.85 12.12
N LYS A 122 2.92 7.47 13.23
CA LYS A 122 2.68 8.89 13.50
C LYS A 122 3.30 9.81 12.44
N GLN A 123 4.47 9.43 11.93
CA GLN A 123 5.12 10.20 10.87
C GLN A 123 4.36 10.13 9.54
N TYR A 124 3.78 8.97 9.20
CA TYR A 124 3.19 8.74 7.89
C TYR A 124 1.66 8.94 7.84
N GLU A 125 0.96 8.94 8.98
CA GLU A 125 -0.49 9.13 9.02
C GLU A 125 -0.94 10.44 8.34
N GLY A 126 -0.13 11.50 8.41
CA GLY A 126 -0.41 12.79 7.76
C GLY A 126 -0.31 12.77 6.23
N TYR A 127 0.26 11.72 5.63
CA TYR A 127 0.37 11.59 4.17
C TYR A 127 -0.79 10.79 3.56
N VAL A 128 -1.60 10.15 4.39
CA VAL A 128 -2.75 9.37 3.94
C VAL A 128 -4.01 10.15 4.24
N VAL A 129 -4.80 10.46 3.21
CA VAL A 129 -5.99 11.28 3.31
C VAL A 129 -7.22 10.52 2.84
N LEU A 130 -8.36 10.84 3.45
CA LEU A 130 -9.68 10.38 3.00
C LEU A 130 -10.21 11.38 1.98
N ILE A 131 -10.47 10.92 0.76
CA ILE A 131 -11.07 11.73 -0.29
C ILE A 131 -12.58 11.46 -0.27
N LEU A 132 -13.36 12.49 0.02
CA LEU A 132 -14.82 12.46 -0.06
C LEU A 132 -15.25 13.06 -1.38
N THR A 133 -15.97 12.28 -2.20
CA THR A 133 -16.56 12.75 -3.46
C THR A 133 -18.06 12.98 -3.26
N LYS A 134 -18.56 14.02 -3.90
CA LYS A 134 -20.00 14.31 -3.92
C LYS A 134 -20.69 13.54 -5.04
#